data_22dedb8f2487b5a52430c369f74cb6fe
#
_entry.id   22dedb8f2487b5a52430c369f74cb6fe
#
_cell.length_a   1.000
_cell.length_b   1.000
_cell.length_c   1.000
_cell.angle_alpha   90.00
_cell.angle_beta   90.00
_cell.angle_gamma   90.00
#
_symmetry.space_group_name_H-M   'P 1'
#
loop_
_entity.id
_entity.type
_entity.pdbx_description
1 polymer ?
#
loop_
_entity_poly.entity_id
_entity_poly.type
_entity_poly.pdbx_seq_one_letter_code
_entity_poly.pdbx_strand_id
1 'polypeptide(L)'
;MKKFLVVAAALFVLFNLISISANAGEGKKIKVVYHFNSDDQKIHKAGLINIQNHIDAVGKENVEIIAVLHGPGLTMLQKGKTEEDNFLRIANLKKQGVKLGVCNVTITRQKLNKDELSVGQDKIKDSDIVPSGVAELAKLQSEGYAYIKP
;
A
#
# COMPACT_ATOMS: atom_id res chain seq x y z
N MET A 1 7.10 63.60 -59.28
CA MET A 1 7.91 62.53 -58.71
C MET A 1 7.17 62.00 -57.44
N LYS A 2 6.51 60.88 -57.54
CA LYS A 2 5.64 60.32 -56.46
C LYS A 2 6.46 59.41 -55.60
N LYS A 3 6.57 59.73 -54.33
CA LYS A 3 7.20 58.85 -53.33
C LYS A 3 6.20 57.77 -52.91
N PHE A 4 6.52 56.52 -53.18
CA PHE A 4 5.74 55.38 -52.67
C PHE A 4 6.21 55.08 -51.23
N LEU A 5 5.28 55.23 -50.30
CA LEU A 5 5.46 54.83 -48.91
C LEU A 5 5.04 53.35 -48.79
N VAL A 6 6.02 52.48 -48.53
CA VAL A 6 5.77 51.08 -48.26
C VAL A 6 5.55 50.95 -46.77
N VAL A 7 4.29 50.66 -46.39
CA VAL A 7 3.92 50.32 -45.02
C VAL A 7 4.09 48.80 -44.86
N ALA A 8 5.16 48.38 -44.17
CA ALA A 8 5.35 46.99 -43.75
C ALA A 8 4.47 46.73 -42.53
N ALA A 9 3.40 46.03 -42.71
CA ALA A 9 2.60 45.51 -41.59
C ALA A 9 3.28 44.28 -41.02
N ALA A 10 3.92 44.46 -39.88
CA ALA A 10 4.43 43.33 -39.09
C ALA A 10 3.30 42.62 -38.41
N LEU A 11 2.93 41.42 -38.90
CA LEU A 11 2.05 40.48 -38.23
C LEU A 11 2.80 39.90 -37.04
N PHE A 12 2.48 40.40 -35.85
CA PHE A 12 2.92 39.79 -34.58
C PHE A 12 1.99 38.60 -34.32
N VAL A 13 2.42 37.40 -34.74
CA VAL A 13 1.77 36.15 -34.34
C VAL A 13 2.15 35.89 -32.89
N LEU A 14 1.23 36.27 -31.98
CA LEU A 14 1.26 35.83 -30.59
C LEU A 14 1.02 34.32 -30.55
N PHE A 15 2.14 33.58 -30.54
CA PHE A 15 2.13 32.16 -30.24
C PHE A 15 1.80 31.99 -28.74
N ASN A 16 0.51 31.92 -28.39
CA ASN A 16 0.08 31.48 -27.05
C ASN A 16 0.58 30.06 -26.85
N LEU A 17 1.70 29.91 -26.17
CA LEU A 17 2.12 28.66 -25.56
C LEU A 17 1.09 28.32 -24.48
N ILE A 18 0.04 27.65 -24.88
CA ILE A 18 -0.83 26.95 -23.94
C ILE A 18 0.06 25.84 -23.37
N SER A 19 0.64 26.11 -22.20
CA SER A 19 1.22 25.07 -21.36
C SER A 19 0.05 24.14 -20.97
N ILE A 20 -0.13 23.08 -21.75
CA ILE A 20 -0.94 21.95 -21.32
C ILE A 20 -0.15 21.36 -20.16
N SER A 21 -0.45 21.83 -18.95
CA SER A 21 -0.13 21.08 -17.75
C SER A 21 -0.82 19.73 -17.93
N ALA A 22 -0.09 18.72 -18.35
CA ALA A 22 -0.50 17.35 -18.20
C ALA A 22 -0.71 17.14 -16.70
N ASN A 23 -1.90 17.43 -16.20
CA ASN A 23 -2.41 16.77 -15.03
C ASN A 23 -2.40 15.29 -15.41
N ALA A 24 -1.29 14.61 -15.15
CA ALA A 24 -1.30 13.18 -14.94
C ALA A 24 -2.29 13.00 -13.80
N GLY A 25 -3.55 12.79 -14.14
CA GLY A 25 -4.59 12.47 -13.18
C GLY A 25 -4.02 11.37 -12.33
N GLU A 26 -3.97 11.56 -11.01
CA GLU A 26 -3.66 10.46 -10.09
C GLU A 26 -4.62 9.32 -10.46
N GLY A 27 -4.12 8.37 -11.24
CA GLY A 27 -4.88 7.21 -11.66
C GLY A 27 -5.38 6.56 -10.38
N LYS A 28 -6.67 6.26 -10.29
CA LYS A 28 -7.29 5.65 -9.13
C LYS A 28 -6.48 4.38 -8.79
N LYS A 29 -5.79 4.41 -7.64
CA LYS A 29 -4.97 3.27 -7.19
C LYS A 29 -5.82 2.00 -7.11
N ILE A 30 -5.25 0.89 -7.52
CA ILE A 30 -5.82 -0.43 -7.28
C ILE A 30 -5.76 -0.68 -5.76
N LYS A 31 -6.93 -0.89 -5.15
CA LYS A 31 -7.03 -1.13 -3.71
C LYS A 31 -7.12 -2.62 -3.43
N VAL A 32 -6.26 -3.13 -2.57
CA VAL A 32 -6.20 -4.58 -2.29
C VAL A 32 -6.00 -4.83 -0.80
N VAL A 33 -6.78 -5.75 -0.25
CA VAL A 33 -6.57 -6.27 1.10
C VAL A 33 -6.11 -7.73 1.05
N TYR A 34 -4.94 -7.99 1.64
CA TYR A 34 -4.43 -9.34 1.88
C TYR A 34 -4.79 -9.80 3.28
N HIS A 35 -5.34 -11.00 3.42
CA HIS A 35 -5.85 -11.52 4.68
C HIS A 35 -4.99 -12.67 5.21
N PHE A 36 -4.34 -12.47 6.36
CA PHE A 36 -3.51 -13.47 7.04
C PHE A 36 -4.16 -13.91 8.35
N ASN A 37 -4.56 -15.18 8.45
CA ASN A 37 -5.16 -15.76 9.65
C ASN A 37 -4.65 -17.18 9.96
N SER A 38 -3.54 -17.57 9.39
CA SER A 38 -2.84 -18.84 9.64
C SER A 38 -1.50 -18.57 10.32
N ASP A 39 -0.94 -19.58 11.02
CA ASP A 39 0.44 -19.60 11.53
C ASP A 39 1.38 -20.42 10.64
N ASP A 40 0.88 -20.96 9.54
CA ASP A 40 1.69 -21.70 8.56
C ASP A 40 2.66 -20.76 7.85
N GLN A 41 3.96 -21.01 8.07
CA GLN A 41 5.04 -20.21 7.53
C GLN A 41 5.09 -20.23 5.99
N LYS A 42 4.63 -21.31 5.37
CA LYS A 42 4.56 -21.41 3.90
C LYS A 42 3.46 -20.50 3.34
N ILE A 43 2.31 -20.43 4.03
CA ILE A 43 1.22 -19.50 3.67
C ILE A 43 1.70 -18.06 3.86
N HIS A 44 2.40 -17.76 4.97
CA HIS A 44 3.00 -16.45 5.17
C HIS A 44 3.93 -16.08 4.03
N LYS A 45 4.88 -16.97 3.70
CA LYS A 45 5.86 -16.75 2.62
C LYS A 45 5.17 -16.52 1.27
N ALA A 46 4.22 -17.39 0.92
CA ALA A 46 3.49 -17.27 -0.34
C ALA A 46 2.75 -15.94 -0.43
N GLY A 47 2.03 -15.54 0.64
CA GLY A 47 1.29 -14.28 0.68
C GLY A 47 2.19 -13.05 0.57
N LEU A 48 3.34 -13.05 1.26
CA LEU A 48 4.30 -11.95 1.20
C LEU A 48 4.96 -11.84 -0.18
N ILE A 49 5.26 -12.97 -0.83
CA ILE A 49 5.75 -13.00 -2.22
C ILE A 49 4.66 -12.47 -3.17
N ASN A 50 3.40 -12.87 -2.99
CA ASN A 50 2.30 -12.39 -3.83
C ASN A 50 2.11 -10.87 -3.71
N ILE A 51 2.27 -10.29 -2.51
CA ILE A 51 2.24 -8.84 -2.32
C ILE A 51 3.39 -8.18 -3.10
N GLN A 52 4.62 -8.71 -3.02
CA GLN A 52 5.75 -8.16 -3.76
C GLN A 52 5.50 -8.24 -5.27
N ASN A 53 5.09 -9.40 -5.78
CA ASN A 53 4.78 -9.58 -7.20
C ASN A 53 3.69 -8.61 -7.69
N HIS A 54 2.71 -8.32 -6.83
CA HIS A 54 1.65 -7.36 -7.14
C HIS A 54 2.22 -5.93 -7.28
N ILE A 55 3.07 -5.51 -6.34
CA ILE A 55 3.76 -4.22 -6.40
C ILE A 55 4.63 -4.12 -7.65
N ASP A 56 5.40 -5.17 -7.96
CA ASP A 56 6.30 -5.20 -9.10
C ASP A 56 5.56 -5.16 -10.44
N ALA A 57 4.38 -5.77 -10.52
CA ALA A 57 3.57 -5.82 -11.72
C ALA A 57 2.88 -4.50 -12.06
N VAL A 58 2.42 -3.74 -11.06
CA VAL A 58 1.58 -2.55 -11.30
C VAL A 58 2.25 -1.24 -10.90
N GLY A 59 3.36 -1.29 -10.18
CA GLY A 59 4.04 -0.14 -9.58
C GLY A 59 3.46 0.25 -8.23
N LYS A 60 4.33 0.57 -7.27
CA LYS A 60 3.94 0.95 -5.89
C LYS A 60 3.06 2.21 -5.82
N GLU A 61 3.19 3.10 -6.79
CA GLU A 61 2.41 4.33 -6.92
C GLU A 61 0.97 4.07 -7.38
N ASN A 62 0.73 2.93 -8.05
CA ASN A 62 -0.56 2.57 -8.64
C ASN A 62 -1.39 1.63 -7.78
N VAL A 63 -0.85 1.16 -6.65
CA VAL A 63 -1.54 0.22 -5.76
C VAL A 63 -1.55 0.71 -4.32
N GLU A 64 -2.63 0.43 -3.61
CA GLU A 64 -2.75 0.58 -2.17
C GLU A 64 -3.02 -0.79 -1.56
N ILE A 65 -2.09 -1.29 -0.76
CA ILE A 65 -2.16 -2.62 -0.16
C ILE A 65 -2.25 -2.51 1.36
N ILE A 66 -3.24 -3.22 1.91
CA ILE A 66 -3.38 -3.40 3.36
C ILE A 66 -3.29 -4.90 3.66
N ALA A 67 -2.37 -5.29 4.54
CA ALA A 67 -2.28 -6.64 5.06
C ALA A 67 -3.00 -6.70 6.41
N VAL A 68 -4.14 -7.40 6.46
CA VAL A 68 -4.91 -7.60 7.69
C VAL A 68 -4.51 -8.92 8.32
N LEU A 69 -4.05 -8.85 9.58
CA LEU A 69 -3.61 -10.00 10.36
C LEU A 69 -4.53 -10.20 11.56
N HIS A 70 -5.07 -11.41 11.73
CA HIS A 70 -5.84 -11.75 12.93
C HIS A 70 -5.67 -13.25 13.30
N GLY A 71 -6.09 -13.62 14.51
CA GLY A 71 -5.94 -14.99 15.00
C GLY A 71 -4.48 -15.46 14.91
N PRO A 72 -4.24 -16.70 14.45
CA PRO A 72 -2.89 -17.26 14.31
C PRO A 72 -1.99 -16.44 13.36
N GLY A 73 -2.56 -15.65 12.43
CA GLY A 73 -1.78 -14.80 11.52
C GLY A 73 -0.88 -13.77 12.23
N LEU A 74 -1.16 -13.44 13.50
CA LEU A 74 -0.30 -12.54 14.26
C LEU A 74 1.08 -13.13 14.58
N THR A 75 1.28 -14.43 14.44
CA THR A 75 2.60 -15.06 14.58
C THR A 75 3.63 -14.46 13.61
N MET A 76 3.18 -13.95 12.45
CA MET A 76 4.04 -13.26 11.49
C MET A 76 4.77 -12.04 12.08
N LEU A 77 4.21 -11.43 13.13
CA LEU A 77 4.76 -10.25 13.79
C LEU A 77 5.51 -10.58 15.09
N GLN A 78 5.59 -11.87 15.46
CA GLN A 78 6.23 -12.30 16.68
C GLN A 78 7.62 -12.84 16.39
N LYS A 79 8.66 -12.09 16.80
CA LYS A 79 10.05 -12.54 16.65
C LYS A 79 10.25 -13.89 17.34
N GLY A 80 10.87 -14.84 16.65
CA GLY A 80 11.09 -16.20 17.16
C GLY A 80 9.91 -17.16 16.94
N LYS A 81 8.74 -16.69 16.51
CA LYS A 81 7.62 -17.53 16.10
C LYS A 81 7.42 -17.54 14.58
N THR A 82 7.97 -16.58 13.88
CA THR A 82 8.01 -16.53 12.43
C THR A 82 9.41 -16.83 11.91
N GLU A 83 9.51 -17.40 10.72
CA GLU A 83 10.77 -17.56 10.03
C GLU A 83 11.39 -16.17 9.74
N GLU A 84 12.72 -16.07 9.91
CA GLU A 84 13.45 -14.80 9.71
C GLU A 84 13.20 -14.21 8.33
N ASP A 85 13.13 -15.05 7.28
CA ASP A 85 12.82 -14.60 5.91
C ASP A 85 11.46 -13.91 5.82
N ASN A 86 10.41 -14.48 6.44
CA ASN A 86 9.08 -13.89 6.48
C ASN A 86 9.06 -12.57 7.26
N PHE A 87 9.80 -12.53 8.38
CA PHE A 87 9.91 -11.34 9.21
C PHE A 87 10.59 -10.16 8.48
N LEU A 88 11.63 -10.46 7.70
CA LEU A 88 12.31 -9.45 6.88
C LEU A 88 11.46 -9.03 5.67
N ARG A 89 10.72 -9.95 5.05
CA ARG A 89 9.85 -9.64 3.91
C ARG A 89 8.76 -8.66 4.29
N ILE A 90 8.03 -8.89 5.39
CA ILE A 90 6.96 -7.98 5.81
C ILE A 90 7.53 -6.59 6.15
N ALA A 91 8.74 -6.53 6.73
CA ALA A 91 9.42 -5.27 7.00
C ALA A 91 9.72 -4.49 5.70
N ASN A 92 10.22 -5.18 4.67
CA ASN A 92 10.52 -4.59 3.38
C ASN A 92 9.25 -4.11 2.66
N LEU A 93 8.16 -4.88 2.73
CA LEU A 93 6.87 -4.49 2.15
C LEU A 93 6.30 -3.25 2.85
N LYS A 94 6.42 -3.16 4.19
CA LYS A 94 6.00 -1.96 4.93
C LYS A 94 6.79 -0.72 4.49
N LYS A 95 8.10 -0.83 4.23
CA LYS A 95 8.92 0.26 3.67
C LYS A 95 8.50 0.66 2.25
N GLN A 96 7.90 -0.23 1.50
CA GLN A 96 7.34 0.05 0.17
C GLN A 96 5.93 0.68 0.22
N GLY A 97 5.35 0.84 1.42
CA GLY A 97 4.06 1.49 1.61
C GLY A 97 2.90 0.53 1.91
N VAL A 98 3.15 -0.77 2.07
CA VAL A 98 2.13 -1.70 2.56
C VAL A 98 1.73 -1.33 3.98
N LYS A 99 0.43 -1.13 4.20
CA LYS A 99 -0.16 -0.85 5.52
C LYS A 99 -0.51 -2.15 6.22
N LEU A 100 -0.57 -2.11 7.55
CA LEU A 100 -1.00 -3.25 8.35
C LEU A 100 -2.35 -2.95 9.03
N GLY A 101 -3.15 -3.99 9.19
CA GLY A 101 -4.35 -4.00 10.03
C GLY A 101 -4.23 -5.12 11.06
N VAL A 102 -3.63 -4.84 12.21
CA VAL A 102 -3.36 -5.81 13.28
C VAL A 102 -4.53 -5.88 14.24
N CYS A 103 -5.17 -7.04 14.36
CA CYS A 103 -6.40 -7.22 15.11
C CYS A 103 -6.22 -7.09 16.63
N ASN A 104 -6.78 -6.05 17.24
CA ASN A 104 -6.75 -5.84 18.70
C ASN A 104 -7.50 -6.94 19.46
N VAL A 105 -8.63 -7.46 18.93
CA VAL A 105 -9.32 -8.60 19.55
C VAL A 105 -8.40 -9.81 19.70
N THR A 106 -7.55 -10.06 18.71
CA THR A 106 -6.57 -11.15 18.77
C THR A 106 -5.50 -10.88 19.82
N ILE A 107 -4.93 -9.67 19.85
CA ILE A 107 -3.94 -9.27 20.84
C ILE A 107 -4.48 -9.52 22.24
N THR A 108 -5.69 -9.02 22.52
CA THR A 108 -6.32 -9.15 23.84
C THR A 108 -6.64 -10.60 24.21
N ARG A 109 -7.28 -11.36 23.30
CA ARG A 109 -7.69 -12.75 23.58
C ARG A 109 -6.52 -13.71 23.74
N GLN A 110 -5.45 -13.51 22.98
CA GLN A 110 -4.22 -14.31 23.09
C GLN A 110 -3.27 -13.79 24.15
N LYS A 111 -3.63 -12.68 24.85
CA LYS A 111 -2.80 -12.03 25.87
C LYS A 111 -1.40 -11.70 25.36
N LEU A 112 -1.31 -11.26 24.09
CA LEU A 112 -0.04 -10.89 23.50
C LEU A 112 0.42 -9.54 24.07
N ASN A 113 1.72 -9.46 24.35
CA ASN A 113 2.32 -8.17 24.64
C ASN A 113 2.49 -7.40 23.33
N LYS A 114 1.78 -6.27 23.21
CA LYS A 114 1.85 -5.42 22.02
C LYS A 114 3.28 -4.95 21.72
N ASP A 115 4.06 -4.72 22.75
CA ASP A 115 5.45 -4.26 22.60
C ASP A 115 6.41 -5.35 22.05
N GLU A 116 5.97 -6.60 22.02
CA GLU A 116 6.70 -7.72 21.40
C GLU A 116 6.32 -7.96 19.95
N LEU A 117 5.25 -7.30 19.47
CA LEU A 117 4.87 -7.36 18.07
C LEU A 117 5.71 -6.36 17.27
N SER A 118 6.37 -6.84 16.24
CA SER A 118 7.30 -6.02 15.46
C SER A 118 7.31 -6.39 13.98
N VAL A 119 7.85 -5.48 13.18
CA VAL A 119 8.08 -5.63 11.75
C VAL A 119 9.55 -5.31 11.49
N GLY A 120 10.38 -6.32 11.34
CA GLY A 120 11.83 -6.13 11.35
C GLY A 120 12.31 -5.62 12.70
N GLN A 121 13.00 -4.49 12.71
CA GLN A 121 13.48 -3.85 13.95
C GLN A 121 12.45 -2.89 14.56
N ASP A 122 11.38 -2.57 13.84
CA ASP A 122 10.40 -1.58 14.27
C ASP A 122 9.23 -2.27 15.00
N LYS A 123 8.83 -1.74 16.14
CA LYS A 123 7.57 -2.14 16.78
C LYS A 123 6.39 -1.75 15.91
N ILE A 124 5.27 -2.50 16.01
CA ILE A 124 4.01 -2.04 15.42
C ILE A 124 3.56 -0.74 16.09
N LYS A 125 2.95 0.13 15.30
CA LYS A 125 2.43 1.41 15.78
C LYS A 125 0.95 1.28 16.16
N ASP A 126 0.43 2.18 16.98
CA ASP A 126 -1.00 2.23 17.29
C ASP A 126 -1.85 2.41 16.02
N SER A 127 -1.32 3.12 15.02
CA SER A 127 -1.95 3.28 13.71
C SER A 127 -2.04 1.98 12.88
N ASP A 128 -1.26 0.97 13.22
CA ASP A 128 -1.32 -0.34 12.59
C ASP A 128 -2.40 -1.24 13.23
N ILE A 129 -2.95 -0.84 14.40
CA ILE A 129 -3.90 -1.65 15.16
C ILE A 129 -5.33 -1.28 14.77
N VAL A 130 -6.11 -2.29 14.42
CA VAL A 130 -7.54 -2.15 14.14
C VAL A 130 -8.37 -2.82 15.22
N PRO A 131 -9.57 -2.31 15.58
CA PRO A 131 -10.38 -2.89 16.65
C PRO A 131 -10.65 -4.39 16.44
N SER A 132 -11.01 -4.79 15.22
CA SER A 132 -11.25 -6.18 14.84
C SER A 132 -10.81 -6.42 13.40
N GLY A 133 -9.95 -7.42 13.18
CA GLY A 133 -9.49 -7.77 11.82
C GLY A 133 -10.64 -8.18 10.90
N VAL A 134 -11.63 -8.92 11.41
CA VAL A 134 -12.80 -9.34 10.60
C VAL A 134 -13.67 -8.14 10.21
N ALA A 135 -13.90 -7.21 11.13
CA ALA A 135 -14.65 -5.99 10.84
C ALA A 135 -13.89 -5.10 9.85
N GLU A 136 -12.56 -4.99 10.00
CA GLU A 136 -11.73 -4.23 9.07
C GLU A 136 -11.76 -4.82 7.66
N LEU A 137 -11.72 -6.15 7.51
CA LEU A 137 -11.88 -6.81 6.21
C LEU A 137 -13.21 -6.45 5.55
N ALA A 138 -14.31 -6.49 6.29
CA ALA A 138 -15.63 -6.13 5.76
C ALA A 138 -15.70 -4.65 5.34
N LYS A 139 -15.17 -3.75 6.18
CA LYS A 139 -15.07 -2.32 5.91
C LYS A 139 -14.27 -2.06 4.65
N LEU A 140 -13.05 -2.60 4.54
CA LEU A 140 -12.19 -2.40 3.38
C LEU A 140 -12.84 -2.87 2.08
N GLN A 141 -13.53 -4.02 2.09
CA GLN A 141 -14.27 -4.49 0.93
C GLN A 141 -15.41 -3.54 0.55
N SER A 142 -16.13 -2.96 1.52
CA SER A 142 -17.15 -1.94 1.25
C SER A 142 -16.57 -0.63 0.68
N GLU A 143 -15.28 -0.35 0.96
CA GLU A 143 -14.53 0.77 0.42
C GLU A 143 -13.87 0.47 -0.95
N GLY A 144 -14.16 -0.70 -1.51
CA GLY A 144 -13.72 -1.10 -2.85
C GLY A 144 -12.35 -1.79 -2.90
N TYR A 145 -11.85 -2.31 -1.76
CA TYR A 145 -10.65 -3.14 -1.76
C TYR A 145 -10.97 -4.54 -2.29
N ALA A 146 -10.21 -5.00 -3.28
CA ALA A 146 -10.24 -6.40 -3.70
C ALA A 146 -9.66 -7.28 -2.58
N TYR A 147 -10.37 -8.37 -2.25
CA TYR A 147 -9.94 -9.29 -1.20
C TYR A 147 -9.09 -10.43 -1.76
N ILE A 148 -7.91 -10.63 -1.18
CA ILE A 148 -7.02 -11.74 -1.50
C ILE A 148 -6.69 -12.49 -0.21
N LYS A 149 -6.90 -13.80 -0.25
CA LYS A 149 -6.47 -14.74 0.78
C LYS A 149 -5.36 -15.62 0.20
N PRO A 150 -4.13 -15.55 0.76
CA PRO A 150 -3.03 -16.42 0.38
C PRO A 150 -3.28 -17.88 0.76
#